data_fb58355e59565ed62634fd8ede03bad5
#
_entry.id   fb58355e59565ed62634fd8ede03bad5
#
_cell.length_a   1.000
_cell.length_b   1.000
_cell.length_c   1.000
_cell.angle_alpha   90.00
_cell.angle_beta   90.00
_cell.angle_gamma   90.00
#
_symmetry.space_group_name_H-M   'P 1'
#
loop_
_entity.id
_entity.type
_entity.pdbx_description
1 polymer ?
#
loop_
_entity_poly.entity_id
_entity_poly.type
_entity_poly.pdbx_seq_one_letter_code
_entity_poly.pdbx_strand_id
1 'polypeptide(L)'
;TASKAMAVFSRYIADMKDLNSYLDCPELCEYKYFLNDIHESGKYLLSEDVEEALAKMNISAGSAWEKQQSLLTSSLEVEYDGKKLPLASVRNLAYDADKEVRKAAYEAELKSYAPIADAVSFSLNNIKLQVITEAKMRGYTSPMDMTLHQSHVSQKTLDALLSAMQKYLPVFHTYLKRKAEMLGYENGLPWYELFAPIGKSATTSFTPETTKEYLVNHFRPFSDDLADMMEEAFDNNWIDFYPHKGKVGGAFCCNMPFAKQSRVLTNFDGGLGDVVTLAHELGHAYHGLNIESHRPLNWEYSMPVAETASTFNENIIMNAVIDETEDKEVKLGLIENQLQD
;
A
#
# COMPACT_ATOMS: atom_id res chain seq x y z
N THR A 1 -22.91 -17.67 4.24
CA THR A 1 -22.35 -18.40 5.34
C THR A 1 -21.72 -17.46 6.37
N ALA A 2 -20.43 -17.13 6.35
CA ALA A 2 -19.84 -16.17 7.31
C ALA A 2 -20.45 -14.76 7.17
N SER A 3 -20.58 -14.25 5.95
CA SER A 3 -21.18 -12.94 5.68
C SER A 3 -22.62 -12.83 6.20
N LYS A 4 -23.42 -13.90 6.07
CA LYS A 4 -24.78 -13.92 6.61
C LYS A 4 -24.79 -13.89 8.15
N ALA A 5 -23.93 -14.67 8.79
CA ALA A 5 -23.81 -14.67 10.24
C ALA A 5 -23.39 -13.28 10.76
N MET A 6 -22.43 -12.65 10.08
CA MET A 6 -22.00 -11.28 10.39
C MET A 6 -23.13 -10.25 10.21
N ALA A 7 -23.90 -10.33 9.12
CA ALA A 7 -25.02 -9.41 8.89
C ALA A 7 -26.09 -9.52 10.00
N VAL A 8 -26.45 -10.76 10.40
CA VAL A 8 -27.40 -10.99 11.50
C VAL A 8 -26.84 -10.47 12.82
N PHE A 9 -25.58 -10.75 13.11
CA PHE A 9 -24.91 -10.26 14.31
C PHE A 9 -24.85 -8.73 14.35
N SER A 10 -24.43 -8.09 13.26
CA SER A 10 -24.36 -6.64 13.16
C SER A 10 -25.73 -5.98 13.34
N ARG A 11 -26.78 -6.56 12.76
CA ARG A 11 -28.14 -6.09 12.97
C ARG A 11 -28.56 -6.19 14.43
N TYR A 12 -28.28 -7.32 15.07
CA TYR A 12 -28.60 -7.54 16.48
C TYR A 12 -27.92 -6.48 17.36
N ILE A 13 -26.63 -6.21 17.16
CA ILE A 13 -25.89 -5.18 17.92
C ILE A 13 -26.39 -3.77 17.60
N ALA A 14 -26.68 -3.46 16.32
CA ALA A 14 -27.21 -2.15 15.91
C ALA A 14 -28.55 -1.83 16.58
N ASP A 15 -29.42 -2.81 16.78
CA ASP A 15 -30.75 -2.65 17.36
C ASP A 15 -30.75 -2.67 18.91
N MET A 16 -29.60 -2.93 19.57
CA MET A 16 -29.47 -2.94 21.03
C MET A 16 -29.57 -1.53 21.62
N LYS A 17 -30.59 -1.28 22.45
CA LYS A 17 -30.78 0.02 23.11
C LYS A 17 -29.84 0.26 24.28
N ASP A 18 -29.42 -0.81 24.95
CA ASP A 18 -28.64 -0.76 26.19
C ASP A 18 -27.24 -1.34 26.02
N LEU A 19 -26.62 -1.23 24.81
CA LEU A 19 -25.30 -1.79 24.52
C LEU A 19 -24.28 -1.42 25.60
N ASN A 20 -24.24 -0.15 26.02
CA ASN A 20 -23.29 0.35 27.01
C ASN A 20 -23.37 -0.41 28.35
N SER A 21 -24.52 -0.92 28.76
CA SER A 21 -24.68 -1.68 29.99
C SER A 21 -23.98 -3.05 29.96
N TYR A 22 -23.71 -3.57 28.76
CA TYR A 22 -22.99 -4.82 28.55
C TYR A 22 -21.50 -4.62 28.36
N LEU A 23 -21.06 -3.45 27.85
CA LEU A 23 -19.67 -3.19 27.54
C LEU A 23 -18.75 -3.08 28.78
N ASP A 24 -19.31 -2.90 29.96
CA ASP A 24 -18.57 -2.91 31.22
C ASP A 24 -18.39 -4.33 31.81
N CYS A 25 -18.97 -5.36 31.15
CA CYS A 25 -18.77 -6.76 31.50
C CYS A 25 -17.33 -7.17 31.14
N PRO A 26 -16.60 -7.84 32.08
CA PRO A 26 -15.20 -8.23 31.83
C PRO A 26 -15.00 -9.07 30.57
N GLU A 27 -15.98 -9.91 30.23
CA GLU A 27 -15.93 -10.77 29.04
C GLU A 27 -16.04 -10.01 27.72
N LEU A 28 -16.61 -8.79 27.75
CA LEU A 28 -16.86 -7.95 26.57
C LEU A 28 -15.97 -6.71 26.50
N CYS A 29 -15.23 -6.38 27.54
CA CYS A 29 -14.42 -5.15 27.60
C CYS A 29 -13.40 -5.05 26.45
N GLU A 30 -12.83 -6.18 26.03
CA GLU A 30 -11.90 -6.25 24.89
C GLU A 30 -12.57 -5.89 23.56
N TYR A 31 -13.88 -6.16 23.43
CA TYR A 31 -14.65 -5.90 22.20
C TYR A 31 -15.36 -4.55 22.19
N LYS A 32 -15.12 -3.69 23.17
CA LYS A 32 -15.83 -2.42 23.35
C LYS A 32 -15.78 -1.55 22.09
N TYR A 33 -14.61 -1.41 21.49
CA TYR A 33 -14.45 -0.64 20.25
C TYR A 33 -15.24 -1.28 19.10
N PHE A 34 -15.03 -2.56 18.86
CA PHE A 34 -15.68 -3.31 17.78
C PHE A 34 -17.22 -3.27 17.89
N LEU A 35 -17.77 -3.47 19.07
CA LEU A 35 -19.23 -3.47 19.29
C LEU A 35 -19.83 -2.07 19.14
N ASN A 36 -19.15 -1.03 19.62
CA ASN A 36 -19.58 0.35 19.41
C ASN A 36 -19.55 0.72 17.93
N ASP A 37 -18.50 0.35 17.20
CA ASP A 37 -18.39 0.61 15.77
C ASP A 37 -19.55 -0.03 14.99
N ILE A 38 -19.87 -1.29 15.25
CA ILE A 38 -21.04 -1.94 14.65
C ILE A 38 -22.32 -1.22 15.00
N HIS A 39 -22.50 -0.81 16.26
CA HIS A 39 -23.71 -0.11 16.71
C HIS A 39 -23.88 1.24 16.01
N GLU A 40 -22.82 2.03 15.93
CA GLU A 40 -22.83 3.33 15.24
C GLU A 40 -23.01 3.18 13.72
N SER A 41 -22.48 2.12 13.14
CA SER A 41 -22.63 1.79 11.72
C SER A 41 -24.01 1.23 11.37
N GLY A 42 -24.81 0.89 12.39
CA GLY A 42 -26.15 0.28 12.24
C GLY A 42 -27.09 1.07 11.35
N LYS A 43 -27.01 2.40 11.33
CA LYS A 43 -27.83 3.30 10.49
C LYS A 43 -27.60 3.11 8.98
N TYR A 44 -26.47 2.50 8.60
CA TYR A 44 -26.09 2.25 7.20
C TYR A 44 -26.31 0.78 6.79
N LEU A 45 -26.77 -0.07 7.71
CA LEU A 45 -27.07 -1.47 7.40
C LEU A 45 -28.35 -1.56 6.56
N LEU A 46 -28.28 -2.37 5.52
CA LEU A 46 -29.45 -2.76 4.71
C LEU A 46 -30.16 -3.96 5.36
N SER A 47 -31.28 -4.39 4.79
CA SER A 47 -31.92 -5.62 5.28
C SER A 47 -31.00 -6.83 5.08
N GLU A 48 -31.14 -7.85 5.92
CA GLU A 48 -30.32 -9.05 5.89
C GLU A 48 -30.27 -9.72 4.50
N ASP A 49 -31.41 -9.79 3.82
CA ASP A 49 -31.50 -10.38 2.48
C ASP A 49 -30.72 -9.54 1.44
N VAL A 50 -30.73 -8.21 1.57
CA VAL A 50 -29.98 -7.31 0.69
C VAL A 50 -28.48 -7.41 0.97
N GLU A 51 -28.05 -7.44 2.24
CA GLU A 51 -26.63 -7.63 2.59
C GLU A 51 -26.11 -8.97 2.07
N GLU A 52 -26.88 -10.05 2.23
CA GLU A 52 -26.52 -11.36 1.68
C GLU A 52 -26.43 -11.35 0.15
N ALA A 53 -27.37 -10.69 -0.53
CA ALA A 53 -27.37 -10.56 -1.98
C ALA A 53 -26.17 -9.75 -2.47
N LEU A 54 -25.86 -8.58 -1.86
CA LEU A 54 -24.72 -7.75 -2.20
C LEU A 54 -23.40 -8.50 -2.00
N ALA A 55 -23.24 -9.20 -0.88
CA ALA A 55 -22.02 -9.98 -0.61
C ALA A 55 -21.79 -11.07 -1.67
N LYS A 56 -22.84 -11.76 -2.09
CA LYS A 56 -22.78 -12.79 -3.16
C LYS A 56 -22.48 -12.16 -4.53
N MET A 57 -23.14 -11.06 -4.86
CA MET A 57 -22.98 -10.39 -6.15
C MET A 57 -21.61 -9.72 -6.27
N ASN A 58 -21.03 -9.24 -5.18
CA ASN A 58 -19.72 -8.60 -5.21
C ASN A 58 -18.61 -9.54 -5.73
N ILE A 59 -18.76 -10.85 -5.55
CA ILE A 59 -17.82 -11.85 -6.08
C ILE A 59 -17.71 -11.78 -7.61
N SER A 60 -18.85 -11.53 -8.30
CA SER A 60 -18.93 -11.42 -9.76
C SER A 60 -19.04 -9.97 -10.25
N ALA A 61 -19.01 -8.99 -9.35
CA ALA A 61 -19.03 -7.56 -9.64
C ALA A 61 -17.68 -6.91 -9.26
N GLY A 62 -17.60 -6.11 -8.21
CA GLY A 62 -16.40 -5.35 -7.85
C GLY A 62 -15.14 -6.20 -7.78
N SER A 63 -15.19 -7.34 -7.06
CA SER A 63 -14.03 -8.24 -6.94
C SER A 63 -13.62 -8.90 -8.26
N ALA A 64 -14.57 -9.15 -9.17
CA ALA A 64 -14.24 -9.69 -10.48
C ALA A 64 -13.58 -8.63 -11.39
N TRP A 65 -14.03 -7.39 -11.33
CA TRP A 65 -13.44 -6.29 -12.08
C TRP A 65 -12.04 -5.92 -11.60
N GLU A 66 -11.79 -5.96 -10.30
CA GLU A 66 -10.48 -5.81 -9.69
C GLU A 66 -9.52 -6.91 -10.17
N LYS A 67 -9.95 -8.17 -10.08
CA LYS A 67 -9.17 -9.33 -10.56
C LYS A 67 -8.89 -9.27 -12.06
N GLN A 68 -9.82 -8.77 -12.87
CA GLN A 68 -9.60 -8.58 -14.30
C GLN A 68 -8.48 -7.57 -14.56
N GLN A 69 -8.51 -6.42 -13.90
CA GLN A 69 -7.45 -5.41 -14.03
C GLN A 69 -6.09 -5.99 -13.60
N SER A 70 -6.04 -6.65 -12.45
CA SER A 70 -4.83 -7.29 -11.93
C SER A 70 -4.29 -8.36 -12.89
N LEU A 71 -5.16 -9.20 -13.46
CA LEU A 71 -4.78 -10.23 -14.45
C LEU A 71 -4.21 -9.60 -15.73
N LEU A 72 -4.88 -8.57 -16.26
CA LEU A 72 -4.44 -7.89 -17.49
C LEU A 72 -3.08 -7.24 -17.32
N THR A 73 -2.85 -6.55 -16.20
CA THR A 73 -1.58 -5.86 -15.94
C THR A 73 -0.44 -6.82 -15.61
N SER A 74 -0.70 -7.86 -14.80
CA SER A 74 0.33 -8.85 -14.44
C SER A 74 0.73 -9.77 -15.59
N SER A 75 -0.15 -9.95 -16.57
CA SER A 75 0.12 -10.75 -17.77
C SER A 75 0.72 -9.94 -18.92
N LEU A 76 0.83 -8.62 -18.75
CA LEU A 76 1.31 -7.72 -19.80
C LEU A 76 2.80 -7.91 -20.03
N GLU A 77 3.17 -8.19 -21.28
CA GLU A 77 4.55 -8.26 -21.74
C GLU A 77 4.88 -6.98 -22.51
N VAL A 78 5.87 -6.25 -22.04
CA VAL A 78 6.34 -5.00 -22.63
C VAL A 78 7.50 -5.29 -23.58
N GLU A 79 7.41 -4.81 -24.82
CA GLU A 79 8.53 -4.86 -25.77
C GLU A 79 9.51 -3.74 -25.46
N TYR A 80 10.69 -4.09 -24.94
CA TYR A 80 11.77 -3.17 -24.63
C TYR A 80 13.10 -3.73 -25.14
N ASP A 81 13.85 -2.95 -25.89
CA ASP A 81 15.15 -3.33 -26.47
C ASP A 81 15.14 -4.70 -27.20
N GLY A 82 14.09 -4.94 -28.00
CA GLY A 82 13.92 -6.20 -28.75
C GLY A 82 13.59 -7.44 -27.91
N LYS A 83 13.31 -7.25 -26.63
CA LYS A 83 12.92 -8.32 -25.68
C LYS A 83 11.51 -8.07 -25.14
N LYS A 84 10.87 -9.14 -24.69
CA LYS A 84 9.62 -9.07 -23.92
C LYS A 84 9.94 -9.20 -22.45
N LEU A 85 9.60 -8.16 -21.70
CA LEU A 85 9.81 -8.07 -20.25
C LEU A 85 8.49 -7.94 -19.51
N PRO A 86 8.41 -8.41 -18.25
CA PRO A 86 7.29 -8.08 -17.37
C PRO A 86 7.15 -6.56 -17.19
N LEU A 87 5.92 -6.07 -17.02
CA LEU A 87 5.66 -4.65 -16.80
C LEU A 87 6.47 -4.08 -15.62
N ALA A 88 6.54 -4.81 -14.50
CA ALA A 88 7.29 -4.40 -13.31
C ALA A 88 8.78 -4.17 -13.61
N SER A 89 9.40 -5.05 -14.40
CA SER A 89 10.82 -4.91 -14.78
C SER A 89 11.07 -3.67 -15.62
N VAL A 90 10.14 -3.30 -16.52
CA VAL A 90 10.28 -2.08 -17.34
C VAL A 90 10.06 -0.83 -16.49
N ARG A 91 9.12 -0.87 -15.52
CA ARG A 91 8.89 0.25 -14.60
C ARG A 91 10.08 0.52 -13.68
N ASN A 92 10.80 -0.51 -13.28
CA ASN A 92 12.02 -0.35 -12.48
C ASN A 92 13.12 0.43 -13.24
N LEU A 93 13.11 0.43 -14.57
CA LEU A 93 14.03 1.24 -15.38
C LEU A 93 13.81 2.77 -15.26
N ALA A 94 12.73 3.20 -14.61
CA ALA A 94 12.49 4.63 -14.29
C ALA A 94 13.56 5.22 -13.36
N TYR A 95 14.28 4.37 -12.64
CA TYR A 95 15.37 4.74 -11.72
C TYR A 95 16.77 4.60 -12.33
N ASP A 96 16.88 4.19 -13.61
CA ASP A 96 18.18 4.04 -14.27
C ASP A 96 18.94 5.36 -14.34
N ALA A 97 20.27 5.30 -14.26
CA ALA A 97 21.12 6.48 -14.36
C ALA A 97 21.10 7.13 -15.76
N ASP A 98 20.89 6.32 -16.81
CA ASP A 98 20.84 6.80 -18.20
C ASP A 98 19.43 7.31 -18.55
N LYS A 99 19.36 8.58 -18.92
CA LYS A 99 18.10 9.22 -19.34
C LYS A 99 17.44 8.59 -20.58
N GLU A 100 18.25 8.05 -21.50
CA GLU A 100 17.71 7.40 -22.70
C GLU A 100 17.05 6.06 -22.35
N VAL A 101 17.59 5.35 -21.36
CA VAL A 101 16.97 4.13 -20.78
C VAL A 101 15.63 4.49 -20.12
N ARG A 102 15.58 5.51 -19.24
CA ARG A 102 14.35 5.95 -18.59
C ARG A 102 13.28 6.36 -19.60
N LYS A 103 13.67 7.16 -20.59
CA LYS A 103 12.75 7.62 -21.64
C LYS A 103 12.21 6.47 -22.48
N ALA A 104 13.09 5.58 -22.94
CA ALA A 104 12.70 4.41 -23.75
C ALA A 104 11.79 3.45 -22.96
N ALA A 105 12.07 3.24 -21.69
CA ALA A 105 11.23 2.43 -20.79
C ALA A 105 9.84 3.06 -20.63
N TYR A 106 9.74 4.35 -20.38
CA TYR A 106 8.49 5.09 -20.29
C TYR A 106 7.66 4.99 -21.58
N GLU A 107 8.27 5.19 -22.75
CA GLU A 107 7.59 5.08 -24.04
C GLU A 107 7.10 3.65 -24.30
N ALA A 108 7.90 2.63 -23.95
CA ALA A 108 7.53 1.23 -24.06
C ALA A 108 6.38 0.87 -23.11
N GLU A 109 6.43 1.35 -21.86
CA GLU A 109 5.35 1.18 -20.87
C GLU A 109 4.05 1.75 -21.40
N LEU A 110 4.02 3.02 -21.81
CA LEU A 110 2.79 3.66 -22.32
C LEU A 110 2.22 2.93 -23.55
N LYS A 111 3.07 2.50 -24.47
CA LYS A 111 2.64 1.74 -25.65
C LYS A 111 2.00 0.41 -25.26
N SER A 112 2.50 -0.22 -24.21
CA SER A 112 2.03 -1.54 -23.76
C SER A 112 0.60 -1.51 -23.22
N TYR A 113 0.09 -0.37 -22.78
CA TYR A 113 -1.27 -0.26 -22.21
C TYR A 113 -2.38 -0.23 -23.27
N ALA A 114 -2.05 0.12 -24.52
CA ALA A 114 -3.06 0.26 -25.57
C ALA A 114 -3.97 -0.98 -25.76
N PRO A 115 -3.46 -2.23 -25.74
CA PRO A 115 -4.30 -3.42 -25.93
C PRO A 115 -5.27 -3.69 -24.77
N ILE A 116 -5.00 -3.17 -23.56
CA ILE A 116 -5.80 -3.45 -22.36
C ILE A 116 -6.62 -2.23 -21.90
N ALA A 117 -6.41 -1.05 -22.51
CA ALA A 117 -6.99 0.21 -22.06
C ALA A 117 -8.51 0.16 -21.94
N ASP A 118 -9.23 -0.35 -22.95
CA ASP A 118 -10.69 -0.43 -22.95
C ASP A 118 -11.19 -1.38 -21.87
N ALA A 119 -10.57 -2.54 -21.71
CA ALA A 119 -10.95 -3.51 -20.69
C ALA A 119 -10.72 -2.97 -19.26
N VAL A 120 -9.60 -2.29 -19.02
CA VAL A 120 -9.30 -1.65 -17.73
C VAL A 120 -10.24 -0.48 -17.46
N SER A 121 -10.55 0.34 -18.47
CA SER A 121 -11.54 1.41 -18.36
C SER A 121 -12.92 0.87 -18.00
N PHE A 122 -13.32 -0.26 -18.59
CA PHE A 122 -14.57 -0.94 -18.29
C PHE A 122 -14.60 -1.42 -16.83
N SER A 123 -13.52 -2.04 -16.36
CA SER A 123 -13.39 -2.45 -14.96
C SER A 123 -13.55 -1.27 -14.00
N LEU A 124 -12.82 -0.19 -14.23
CA LEU A 124 -12.87 1.01 -13.38
C LEU A 124 -14.27 1.62 -13.33
N ASN A 125 -14.91 1.77 -14.47
CA ASN A 125 -16.27 2.36 -14.55
C ASN A 125 -17.29 1.52 -13.78
N ASN A 126 -17.21 0.17 -13.88
CA ASN A 126 -18.13 -0.71 -13.16
C ASN A 126 -17.90 -0.71 -11.65
N ILE A 127 -16.64 -0.68 -11.20
CA ILE A 127 -16.31 -0.53 -9.76
C ILE A 127 -16.86 0.80 -9.24
N LYS A 128 -16.64 1.92 -9.96
CA LYS A 128 -17.16 3.23 -9.55
C LYS A 128 -18.69 3.26 -9.51
N LEU A 129 -19.35 2.65 -10.49
CA LEU A 129 -20.81 2.55 -10.51
C LEU A 129 -21.35 1.75 -9.31
N GLN A 130 -20.69 0.64 -8.96
CA GLN A 130 -21.06 -0.15 -7.79
C GLN A 130 -20.92 0.67 -6.51
N VAL A 131 -19.78 1.35 -6.30
CA VAL A 131 -19.53 2.18 -5.10
C VAL A 131 -20.56 3.30 -4.97
N ILE A 132 -20.87 4.00 -6.07
CA ILE A 132 -21.91 5.07 -6.09
C ILE A 132 -23.28 4.49 -5.73
N THR A 133 -23.64 3.35 -6.30
CA THR A 133 -24.92 2.69 -6.08
C THR A 133 -25.04 2.23 -4.62
N GLU A 134 -24.02 1.59 -4.10
CA GLU A 134 -23.99 1.08 -2.72
C GLU A 134 -24.05 2.22 -1.69
N ALA A 135 -23.24 3.28 -1.87
CA ALA A 135 -23.30 4.45 -1.01
C ALA A 135 -24.71 5.05 -0.94
N LYS A 136 -25.37 5.17 -2.09
CA LYS A 136 -26.76 5.66 -2.15
C LYS A 136 -27.75 4.72 -1.46
N MET A 137 -27.64 3.41 -1.68
CA MET A 137 -28.51 2.41 -1.06
C MET A 137 -28.39 2.43 0.47
N ARG A 138 -27.18 2.59 0.99
CA ARG A 138 -26.88 2.65 2.43
C ARG A 138 -27.27 3.97 3.08
N GLY A 139 -27.65 4.99 2.29
CA GLY A 139 -28.05 6.31 2.79
C GLY A 139 -26.91 7.26 3.10
N TYR A 140 -25.71 7.00 2.58
CA TYR A 140 -24.62 7.97 2.62
C TYR A 140 -24.89 9.16 1.71
N THR A 141 -24.40 10.34 2.08
CA THR A 141 -24.57 11.58 1.29
C THR A 141 -23.74 11.55 0.01
N SER A 142 -22.63 10.81 0.02
CA SER A 142 -21.73 10.63 -1.11
C SER A 142 -20.85 9.37 -0.93
N PRO A 143 -20.20 8.86 -1.99
CA PRO A 143 -19.14 7.85 -1.86
C PRO A 143 -18.01 8.27 -0.93
N MET A 144 -17.66 9.57 -0.90
CA MET A 144 -16.65 10.10 0.00
C MET A 144 -17.07 9.97 1.47
N ASP A 145 -18.33 10.29 1.79
CA ASP A 145 -18.89 10.13 3.13
C ASP A 145 -18.82 8.67 3.59
N MET A 146 -19.15 7.72 2.69
CA MET A 146 -18.98 6.29 2.96
C MET A 146 -17.52 5.92 3.24
N THR A 147 -16.59 6.39 2.42
CA THR A 147 -15.15 6.11 2.59
C THR A 147 -14.62 6.69 3.91
N LEU A 148 -14.99 7.92 4.26
CA LEU A 148 -14.59 8.54 5.51
C LEU A 148 -15.08 7.76 6.73
N HIS A 149 -16.35 7.31 6.69
CA HIS A 149 -16.92 6.46 7.73
C HIS A 149 -16.14 5.15 7.88
N GLN A 150 -15.91 4.43 6.77
CA GLN A 150 -15.17 3.16 6.76
C GLN A 150 -13.70 3.30 7.17
N SER A 151 -13.11 4.48 6.95
CA SER A 151 -11.73 4.79 7.33
C SER A 151 -11.59 5.34 8.75
N HIS A 152 -12.70 5.56 9.46
CA HIS A 152 -12.76 6.24 10.77
C HIS A 152 -12.10 7.62 10.75
N VAL A 153 -12.25 8.36 9.64
CA VAL A 153 -11.69 9.71 9.43
C VAL A 153 -12.81 10.73 9.34
N SER A 154 -12.71 11.82 10.08
CA SER A 154 -13.69 12.90 9.97
C SER A 154 -13.47 13.76 8.72
N GLN A 155 -14.54 14.35 8.17
CA GLN A 155 -14.43 15.35 7.09
C GLN A 155 -13.45 16.47 7.47
N LYS A 156 -13.49 16.93 8.72
CA LYS A 156 -12.58 17.96 9.23
C LYS A 156 -11.11 17.54 9.15
N THR A 157 -10.82 16.27 9.44
CA THR A 157 -9.46 15.73 9.34
C THR A 157 -8.99 15.69 7.88
N LEU A 158 -9.86 15.22 6.96
CA LEU A 158 -9.55 15.23 5.53
C LEU A 158 -9.32 16.66 5.02
N ASP A 159 -10.20 17.61 5.36
CA ASP A 159 -10.06 19.02 4.94
C ASP A 159 -8.77 19.64 5.46
N ALA A 160 -8.39 19.33 6.70
CA ALA A 160 -7.14 19.81 7.29
C ALA A 160 -5.92 19.22 6.57
N LEU A 161 -5.94 17.92 6.24
CA LEU A 161 -4.90 17.26 5.46
C LEU A 161 -4.74 17.89 4.08
N LEU A 162 -5.84 18.01 3.31
CA LEU A 162 -5.80 18.59 1.97
C LEU A 162 -5.37 20.06 2.00
N SER A 163 -5.78 20.83 3.01
CA SER A 163 -5.37 22.22 3.18
C SER A 163 -3.86 22.33 3.49
N ALA A 164 -3.33 21.42 4.31
CA ALA A 164 -1.90 21.35 4.57
C ALA A 164 -1.12 20.99 3.29
N MET A 165 -1.55 19.97 2.55
CA MET A 165 -0.94 19.60 1.27
C MET A 165 -0.91 20.78 0.30
N GLN A 166 -2.05 21.47 0.10
CA GLN A 166 -2.12 22.67 -0.76
C GLN A 166 -1.18 23.78 -0.31
N LYS A 167 -1.05 24.00 0.98
CA LYS A 167 -0.14 25.01 1.54
C LYS A 167 1.32 24.72 1.21
N TYR A 168 1.71 23.44 1.16
CA TYR A 168 3.10 23.01 0.90
C TYR A 168 3.40 22.74 -0.57
N LEU A 169 2.42 22.66 -1.47
CA LEU A 169 2.64 22.49 -2.91
C LEU A 169 3.69 23.41 -3.50
N PRO A 170 3.78 24.73 -3.14
CA PRO A 170 4.82 25.60 -3.67
C PRO A 170 6.26 25.15 -3.36
N VAL A 171 6.47 24.45 -2.25
CA VAL A 171 7.77 23.89 -1.87
C VAL A 171 8.14 22.77 -2.84
N PHE A 172 7.19 21.83 -3.09
CA PHE A 172 7.38 20.75 -4.07
C PHE A 172 7.56 21.28 -5.49
N HIS A 173 6.83 22.32 -5.89
CA HIS A 173 7.05 22.98 -7.19
C HIS A 173 8.46 23.58 -7.30
N THR A 174 9.00 24.12 -6.22
CA THR A 174 10.38 24.64 -6.19
C THR A 174 11.38 23.51 -6.30
N TYR A 175 11.17 22.40 -5.57
CA TYR A 175 11.98 21.20 -5.68
C TYR A 175 12.01 20.66 -7.10
N LEU A 176 10.84 20.42 -7.73
CA LEU A 176 10.76 19.89 -9.10
C LEU A 176 11.40 20.81 -10.13
N LYS A 177 11.26 22.14 -9.98
CA LYS A 177 11.96 23.11 -10.84
C LYS A 177 13.48 22.99 -10.67
N ARG A 178 13.95 22.88 -9.44
CA ARG A 178 15.38 22.72 -9.16
C ARG A 178 15.92 21.40 -9.71
N LYS A 179 15.17 20.31 -9.55
CA LYS A 179 15.51 19.02 -10.16
C LYS A 179 15.60 19.13 -11.70
N ALA A 180 14.63 19.79 -12.35
CA ALA A 180 14.65 20.01 -13.78
C ALA A 180 15.92 20.79 -14.23
N GLU A 181 16.27 21.89 -13.54
CA GLU A 181 17.48 22.66 -13.79
C GLU A 181 18.75 21.80 -13.66
N MET A 182 18.86 20.98 -12.60
CA MET A 182 20.02 20.10 -12.39
C MET A 182 20.16 19.03 -13.47
N LEU A 183 19.04 18.56 -14.02
CA LEU A 183 18.99 17.60 -15.14
C LEU A 183 19.08 18.26 -16.53
N GLY A 184 19.19 19.61 -16.59
CA GLY A 184 19.36 20.36 -17.84
C GLY A 184 18.07 20.64 -18.61
N TYR A 185 16.92 20.66 -17.93
CA TYR A 185 15.61 20.98 -18.52
C TYR A 185 15.17 22.42 -18.19
N GLU A 186 14.89 23.21 -19.23
CA GLU A 186 14.49 24.63 -19.09
C GLU A 186 12.96 24.81 -18.93
N ASN A 187 12.18 23.93 -19.54
CA ASN A 187 10.71 24.05 -19.66
C ASN A 187 9.91 23.11 -18.75
N GLY A 188 10.47 22.73 -17.61
CA GLY A 188 9.85 21.80 -16.67
C GLY A 188 10.43 20.39 -16.79
N LEU A 189 10.15 19.56 -15.79
CA LEU A 189 10.66 18.20 -15.69
C LEU A 189 9.78 17.26 -16.52
N PRO A 190 10.32 16.52 -17.51
CA PRO A 190 9.57 15.47 -18.19
C PRO A 190 9.15 14.37 -17.20
N TRP A 191 7.99 13.75 -17.45
CA TRP A 191 7.47 12.72 -16.54
C TRP A 191 8.44 11.55 -16.30
N TYR A 192 9.14 11.11 -17.35
CA TYR A 192 10.12 10.03 -17.27
C TYR A 192 11.41 10.39 -16.49
N GLU A 193 11.57 11.65 -16.09
CA GLU A 193 12.68 12.14 -15.27
C GLU A 193 12.29 12.29 -13.79
N LEU A 194 11.05 11.98 -13.43
CA LEU A 194 10.57 12.17 -12.07
C LEU A 194 11.44 11.39 -11.07
N PHE A 195 11.79 10.14 -11.41
CA PHE A 195 12.64 9.26 -10.59
C PHE A 195 14.12 9.26 -11.03
N ALA A 196 14.52 10.19 -11.92
CA ALA A 196 15.92 10.30 -12.30
C ALA A 196 16.79 10.59 -11.08
N PRO A 197 17.89 9.82 -10.85
CA PRO A 197 18.76 10.06 -9.72
C PRO A 197 19.47 11.41 -9.84
N ILE A 198 19.55 12.14 -8.72
CA ILE A 198 20.37 13.36 -8.57
C ILE A 198 21.65 12.97 -7.85
N GLY A 199 22.80 13.43 -8.37
CA GLY A 199 24.10 13.09 -7.80
C GLY A 199 24.56 11.69 -8.22
N LYS A 200 25.29 11.01 -7.35
CA LYS A 200 25.72 9.64 -7.58
C LYS A 200 24.74 8.66 -6.99
N SER A 201 24.30 7.69 -7.76
CA SER A 201 23.57 6.55 -7.23
C SER A 201 24.43 5.77 -6.25
N ALA A 202 23.83 5.31 -5.16
CA ALA A 202 24.47 4.30 -4.33
C ALA A 202 24.71 3.06 -5.22
N THR A 203 25.97 2.71 -5.41
CA THR A 203 26.38 1.56 -6.27
C THR A 203 26.17 0.21 -5.59
N THR A 204 25.57 0.19 -4.41
CA THR A 204 25.34 -1.03 -3.64
C THR A 204 24.23 -1.83 -4.30
N SER A 205 24.58 -3.01 -4.82
CA SER A 205 23.59 -4.00 -5.26
C SER A 205 23.39 -4.99 -4.12
N PHE A 206 22.12 -5.20 -3.78
CA PHE A 206 21.70 -6.10 -2.72
C PHE A 206 21.25 -7.45 -3.30
N THR A 207 21.58 -8.52 -2.58
CA THR A 207 20.93 -9.83 -2.73
C THR A 207 19.93 -10.04 -1.58
N PRO A 208 19.05 -11.03 -1.62
CA PRO A 208 18.20 -11.35 -0.47
C PRO A 208 19.01 -11.55 0.83
N GLU A 209 20.17 -12.21 0.76
CA GLU A 209 21.03 -12.47 1.90
C GLU A 209 21.62 -11.18 2.48
N THR A 210 22.19 -10.33 1.63
CA THR A 210 22.75 -9.04 2.07
C THR A 210 21.66 -8.07 2.51
N THR A 211 20.46 -8.14 1.95
CA THR A 211 19.30 -7.38 2.41
C THR A 211 18.87 -7.81 3.81
N LYS A 212 18.83 -9.14 4.06
CA LYS A 212 18.55 -9.67 5.41
C LYS A 212 19.54 -9.09 6.43
N GLU A 213 20.83 -9.24 6.16
CA GLU A 213 21.89 -8.75 7.06
C GLU A 213 21.77 -7.25 7.31
N TYR A 214 21.51 -6.49 6.24
CA TYR A 214 21.38 -5.05 6.32
C TYR A 214 20.19 -4.63 7.17
N LEU A 215 19.00 -5.15 6.91
CA LEU A 215 17.79 -4.83 7.68
C LEU A 215 17.93 -5.25 9.15
N VAL A 216 18.32 -6.48 9.42
CA VAL A 216 18.45 -6.98 10.79
C VAL A 216 19.46 -6.13 11.59
N ASN A 217 20.60 -5.78 11.01
CA ASN A 217 21.61 -4.97 11.70
C ASN A 217 21.12 -3.55 12.01
N HIS A 218 20.32 -2.94 11.13
CA HIS A 218 19.82 -1.57 11.34
C HIS A 218 18.60 -1.50 12.27
N PHE A 219 17.78 -2.55 12.30
CA PHE A 219 16.61 -2.59 13.18
C PHE A 219 16.93 -3.14 14.58
N ARG A 220 17.95 -3.97 14.74
CA ARG A 220 18.37 -4.52 16.04
C ARG A 220 18.63 -3.47 17.13
N PRO A 221 19.33 -2.34 16.85
CA PRO A 221 19.53 -1.28 17.84
C PRO A 221 18.23 -0.59 18.28
N PHE A 222 17.19 -0.66 17.45
CA PHE A 222 15.88 -0.08 17.74
C PHE A 222 14.98 -1.04 18.53
N SER A 223 14.86 -2.31 18.05
CA SER A 223 14.01 -3.33 18.68
C SER A 223 14.50 -4.73 18.31
N ASP A 224 14.85 -5.51 19.33
CA ASP A 224 15.22 -6.92 19.15
C ASP A 224 14.06 -7.73 18.57
N ASP A 225 12.83 -7.54 19.06
CA ASP A 225 11.63 -8.26 18.60
C ASP A 225 11.35 -8.02 17.11
N LEU A 226 11.52 -6.76 16.65
CA LEU A 226 11.33 -6.41 15.25
C LEU A 226 12.41 -7.03 14.37
N ALA A 227 13.67 -6.98 14.80
CA ALA A 227 14.78 -7.58 14.08
C ALA A 227 14.68 -9.12 14.03
N ASP A 228 14.29 -9.77 15.13
CA ASP A 228 14.05 -11.22 15.19
C ASP A 228 12.93 -11.64 14.23
N MET A 229 11.83 -10.90 14.17
CA MET A 229 10.75 -11.16 13.20
C MET A 229 11.23 -10.98 11.75
N MET A 230 12.05 -9.96 11.46
CA MET A 230 12.63 -9.79 10.14
C MET A 230 13.52 -10.99 9.77
N GLU A 231 14.39 -11.41 10.68
CA GLU A 231 15.24 -12.58 10.49
C GLU A 231 14.41 -13.85 10.21
N GLU A 232 13.35 -14.07 11.00
CA GLU A 232 12.42 -15.17 10.79
C GLU A 232 11.75 -15.11 9.42
N ALA A 233 11.33 -13.93 8.96
CA ALA A 233 10.68 -13.75 7.66
C ALA A 233 11.56 -14.22 6.48
N PHE A 234 12.85 -13.94 6.55
CA PHE A 234 13.80 -14.43 5.54
C PHE A 234 14.07 -15.93 5.68
N ASP A 235 14.31 -16.43 6.88
CA ASP A 235 14.69 -17.83 7.13
C ASP A 235 13.54 -18.81 6.87
N ASN A 236 12.30 -18.39 7.11
CA ASN A 236 11.11 -19.21 6.91
C ASN A 236 10.43 -18.98 5.55
N ASN A 237 11.12 -18.32 4.60
CA ASN A 237 10.62 -18.09 3.25
C ASN A 237 9.26 -17.38 3.20
N TRP A 238 9.07 -16.33 3.99
CA TRP A 238 7.85 -15.52 3.94
C TRP A 238 7.80 -14.63 2.70
N ILE A 239 8.95 -14.40 2.02
CA ILE A 239 9.14 -13.37 1.01
C ILE A 239 9.29 -14.01 -0.38
N ASP A 240 8.44 -13.60 -1.30
CA ASP A 240 8.55 -13.87 -2.74
C ASP A 240 9.23 -12.66 -3.42
N PHE A 241 10.49 -12.80 -3.79
CA PHE A 241 11.37 -11.70 -4.18
C PHE A 241 11.17 -11.23 -5.63
N TYR A 242 11.43 -12.10 -6.62
CA TYR A 242 11.76 -11.70 -7.97
C TYR A 242 10.55 -11.49 -8.89
N PRO A 243 10.59 -10.51 -9.81
CA PRO A 243 9.56 -10.33 -10.81
C PRO A 243 9.54 -11.51 -11.79
N HIS A 244 8.34 -11.92 -12.19
CA HIS A 244 8.10 -12.89 -13.27
C HIS A 244 6.74 -12.68 -13.92
N LYS A 245 6.54 -13.30 -15.10
CA LYS A 245 5.25 -13.23 -15.80
C LYS A 245 4.12 -13.78 -14.92
N GLY A 246 3.04 -13.02 -14.83
CA GLY A 246 1.86 -13.37 -14.03
C GLY A 246 1.94 -12.95 -12.55
N LYS A 247 3.09 -12.43 -12.11
CA LYS A 247 3.23 -11.82 -10.78
C LYS A 247 2.66 -10.40 -10.77
N VAL A 248 1.93 -10.06 -9.73
CA VAL A 248 1.38 -8.71 -9.54
C VAL A 248 2.52 -7.72 -9.32
N GLY A 249 2.42 -6.54 -9.91
CA GLY A 249 3.39 -5.47 -9.70
C GLY A 249 3.26 -4.81 -8.33
N GLY A 250 4.30 -4.07 -7.91
CA GLY A 250 4.39 -3.47 -6.58
C GLY A 250 4.83 -4.47 -5.52
N ALA A 251 4.46 -4.19 -4.28
CA ALA A 251 4.69 -5.06 -3.14
C ALA A 251 3.46 -5.10 -2.25
N PHE A 252 3.31 -6.13 -1.44
CA PHE A 252 2.31 -6.19 -0.38
C PHE A 252 2.67 -7.22 0.69
N CYS A 253 2.15 -7.00 1.89
CA CYS A 253 2.18 -7.95 2.99
C CYS A 253 0.77 -8.49 3.28
N CYS A 254 0.66 -9.79 3.41
CA CYS A 254 -0.56 -10.48 3.85
C CYS A 254 -0.34 -11.10 5.22
N ASN A 255 -0.96 -10.53 6.24
CA ASN A 255 -0.90 -11.06 7.60
C ASN A 255 -1.79 -12.29 7.75
N MET A 256 -1.27 -13.33 8.39
CA MET A 256 -1.95 -14.59 8.67
C MET A 256 -1.92 -14.87 10.20
N PRO A 257 -2.66 -14.12 11.02
CA PRO A 257 -2.55 -14.18 12.48
C PRO A 257 -2.79 -15.58 13.06
N PHE A 258 -3.69 -16.36 12.45
CA PHE A 258 -3.96 -17.75 12.86
C PHE A 258 -2.76 -18.68 12.65
N ALA A 259 -1.85 -18.35 11.73
CA ALA A 259 -0.61 -19.09 11.46
C ALA A 259 0.61 -18.43 12.13
N LYS A 260 0.43 -17.27 12.77
CA LYS A 260 1.50 -16.45 13.36
C LYS A 260 2.61 -16.15 12.36
N GLN A 261 2.24 -15.83 11.16
CA GLN A 261 3.14 -15.59 10.03
C GLN A 261 2.55 -14.53 9.11
N SER A 262 3.41 -13.99 8.26
CA SER A 262 3.00 -13.15 7.14
C SER A 262 3.52 -13.71 5.81
N ARG A 263 3.01 -13.21 4.70
CA ARG A 263 3.54 -13.46 3.35
C ARG A 263 3.73 -12.13 2.66
N VAL A 264 4.95 -11.92 2.20
CA VAL A 264 5.37 -10.70 1.53
C VAL A 264 5.65 -11.00 0.06
N LEU A 265 5.08 -10.20 -0.82
CA LEU A 265 5.40 -10.22 -2.24
C LEU A 265 6.13 -8.93 -2.60
N THR A 266 7.25 -9.03 -3.31
CA THR A 266 7.98 -7.88 -3.88
C THR A 266 8.35 -8.16 -5.33
N ASN A 267 8.81 -7.14 -6.04
CA ASN A 267 9.43 -7.27 -7.37
C ASN A 267 10.89 -6.77 -7.28
N PHE A 268 11.67 -7.48 -6.51
CA PHE A 268 13.03 -7.14 -6.09
C PHE A 268 14.03 -7.20 -7.26
N ASP A 269 14.80 -6.13 -7.46
CA ASP A 269 15.82 -6.00 -8.49
C ASP A 269 17.22 -5.68 -7.89
N GLY A 270 17.30 -5.56 -6.58
CA GLY A 270 18.54 -5.39 -5.82
C GLY A 270 18.96 -3.94 -5.59
N GLY A 271 18.09 -2.97 -5.85
CA GLY A 271 18.32 -1.57 -5.52
C GLY A 271 18.06 -1.24 -4.05
N LEU A 272 18.55 -0.09 -3.59
CA LEU A 272 18.27 0.40 -2.24
C LEU A 272 16.75 0.61 -2.02
N GLY A 273 16.03 1.08 -3.04
CA GLY A 273 14.57 1.22 -3.00
C GLY A 273 13.85 -0.09 -2.68
N ASP A 274 14.37 -1.24 -3.14
CA ASP A 274 13.80 -2.54 -2.81
C ASP A 274 14.04 -2.93 -1.35
N VAL A 275 15.17 -2.50 -0.76
CA VAL A 275 15.45 -2.68 0.67
C VAL A 275 14.48 -1.86 1.51
N VAL A 276 14.20 -0.61 1.11
CA VAL A 276 13.21 0.26 1.76
C VAL A 276 11.81 -0.33 1.63
N THR A 277 11.43 -0.80 0.44
CA THR A 277 10.17 -1.51 0.21
C THR A 277 10.03 -2.74 1.10
N LEU A 278 11.08 -3.54 1.25
CA LEU A 278 11.06 -4.68 2.18
C LEU A 278 10.93 -4.25 3.63
N ALA A 279 11.58 -3.17 4.05
CA ALA A 279 11.41 -2.61 5.39
C ALA A 279 9.95 -2.19 5.63
N HIS A 280 9.31 -1.56 4.63
CA HIS A 280 7.89 -1.21 4.63
C HIS A 280 7.01 -2.45 4.83
N GLU A 281 7.14 -3.45 3.97
CA GLU A 281 6.32 -4.67 4.02
C GLU A 281 6.53 -5.46 5.32
N LEU A 282 7.75 -5.50 5.82
CA LEU A 282 8.05 -6.10 7.12
C LEU A 282 7.52 -5.27 8.29
N GLY A 283 7.29 -3.97 8.10
CA GLY A 283 6.53 -3.14 9.03
C GLY A 283 5.08 -3.61 9.17
N HIS A 284 4.41 -3.91 8.06
CA HIS A 284 3.08 -4.55 8.08
C HIS A 284 3.10 -5.93 8.76
N ALA A 285 4.15 -6.72 8.52
CA ALA A 285 4.30 -8.03 9.16
C ALA A 285 4.44 -7.88 10.69
N TYR A 286 5.22 -6.90 11.15
CA TYR A 286 5.38 -6.61 12.57
C TYR A 286 4.08 -6.09 13.22
N HIS A 287 3.32 -5.25 12.50
CA HIS A 287 1.99 -4.85 12.93
C HIS A 287 1.09 -6.08 13.09
N GLY A 288 1.08 -6.99 12.11
CA GLY A 288 0.34 -8.26 12.17
C GLY A 288 0.71 -9.11 13.38
N LEU A 289 1.99 -9.24 13.69
CA LEU A 289 2.48 -9.96 14.86
C LEU A 289 1.96 -9.35 16.19
N ASN A 290 1.91 -8.02 16.27
CA ASN A 290 1.46 -7.33 17.48
C ASN A 290 -0.05 -7.45 17.70
N ILE A 291 -0.86 -7.52 16.64
CA ILE A 291 -2.32 -7.67 16.77
C ILE A 291 -2.77 -9.11 16.98
N GLU A 292 -1.95 -10.12 16.71
CA GLU A 292 -2.32 -11.53 16.87
C GLU A 292 -2.62 -11.94 18.31
N SER A 293 -2.11 -11.19 19.30
CA SER A 293 -2.40 -11.39 20.72
C SER A 293 -3.86 -11.06 21.09
N HIS A 294 -4.54 -10.26 20.27
CA HIS A 294 -5.95 -9.93 20.42
C HIS A 294 -6.85 -11.07 19.91
N ARG A 295 -8.11 -11.03 20.31
CA ARG A 295 -9.09 -11.98 19.78
C ARG A 295 -9.45 -11.65 18.33
N PRO A 296 -9.85 -12.64 17.49
CA PRO A 296 -10.02 -12.48 16.05
C PRO A 296 -10.92 -11.32 15.59
N LEU A 297 -11.95 -10.96 16.34
CA LEU A 297 -12.83 -9.83 15.99
C LEU A 297 -12.15 -8.45 16.16
N ASN A 298 -11.00 -8.39 16.81
CA ASN A 298 -10.20 -7.17 16.99
C ASN A 298 -8.96 -7.13 16.10
N TRP A 299 -8.86 -7.99 15.09
CA TRP A 299 -7.72 -7.97 14.14
C TRP A 299 -7.88 -6.96 13.00
N GLU A 300 -9.10 -6.49 12.76
CA GLU A 300 -9.37 -5.51 11.72
C GLU A 300 -8.95 -4.10 12.16
N TYR A 301 -8.43 -3.34 11.22
CA TYR A 301 -8.03 -1.94 11.39
C TYR A 301 -8.29 -1.13 10.11
N SER A 302 -8.42 0.18 10.25
CA SER A 302 -8.69 1.04 9.10
C SER A 302 -7.44 1.24 8.24
N MET A 303 -7.65 1.50 6.95
CA MET A 303 -6.55 1.76 5.99
C MET A 303 -5.57 2.86 6.44
N PRO A 304 -6.00 4.00 7.02
CA PRO A 304 -5.06 5.00 7.53
C PRO A 304 -4.15 4.51 8.66
N VAL A 305 -4.61 3.52 9.46
CA VAL A 305 -3.80 2.91 10.52
C VAL A 305 -2.82 1.90 9.96
N ALA A 306 -3.17 1.25 8.86
CA ALA A 306 -2.36 0.21 8.22
C ALA A 306 -0.91 0.66 7.97
N GLU A 307 -0.73 1.90 7.47
CA GLU A 307 0.57 2.42 7.05
C GLU A 307 1.45 2.98 8.17
N THR A 308 0.98 2.93 9.43
CA THR A 308 1.74 3.50 10.56
C THR A 308 3.06 2.77 10.79
N ALA A 309 3.05 1.45 10.82
CA ALA A 309 4.25 0.65 11.06
C ALA A 309 5.16 0.57 9.82
N SER A 310 4.57 0.50 8.64
CA SER A 310 5.29 0.41 7.37
C SER A 310 6.11 1.67 7.09
N THR A 311 5.48 2.85 7.10
CA THR A 311 6.18 4.13 6.90
C THR A 311 7.14 4.47 8.03
N PHE A 312 6.88 4.00 9.25
CA PHE A 312 7.83 4.12 10.36
C PHE A 312 9.13 3.36 10.08
N ASN A 313 9.03 2.14 9.58
CA ASN A 313 10.20 1.33 9.20
C ASN A 313 11.00 1.96 8.05
N GLU A 314 10.34 2.53 7.03
CA GLU A 314 11.02 3.28 5.97
C GLU A 314 11.87 4.41 6.56
N ASN A 315 11.30 5.19 7.49
CA ASN A 315 12.03 6.28 8.13
C ASN A 315 13.25 5.79 8.92
N ILE A 316 13.16 4.67 9.63
CA ILE A 316 14.30 4.10 10.35
C ILE A 316 15.43 3.77 9.38
N ILE A 317 15.13 2.99 8.33
CA ILE A 317 16.16 2.52 7.41
C ILE A 317 16.75 3.66 6.57
N MET A 318 15.92 4.59 6.09
CA MET A 318 16.41 5.72 5.29
C MET A 318 17.29 6.66 6.12
N ASN A 319 16.92 6.96 7.37
CA ASN A 319 17.76 7.76 8.25
C ASN A 319 19.10 7.07 8.52
N ALA A 320 19.11 5.77 8.77
CA ALA A 320 20.34 5.00 8.98
C ALA A 320 21.26 5.07 7.75
N VAL A 321 20.72 4.82 6.55
CA VAL A 321 21.47 4.92 5.28
C VAL A 321 22.06 6.31 5.07
N ILE A 322 21.25 7.36 5.32
CA ILE A 322 21.71 8.76 5.18
C ILE A 322 22.83 9.08 6.17
N ASP A 323 22.72 8.62 7.41
CA ASP A 323 23.72 8.88 8.46
C ASP A 323 25.05 8.17 8.19
N GLU A 324 25.02 6.95 7.71
CA GLU A 324 26.21 6.15 7.39
C GLU A 324 26.92 6.60 6.11
N THR A 325 26.24 7.35 5.24
CA THR A 325 26.78 7.77 3.95
C THR A 325 27.72 8.96 4.11
N GLU A 326 29.01 8.77 3.83
CA GLU A 326 30.03 9.84 3.89
C GLU A 326 30.13 10.64 2.57
N ASP A 327 29.91 10.02 1.41
CA ASP A 327 29.96 10.69 0.11
C ASP A 327 28.76 11.65 -0.02
N LYS A 328 29.05 12.95 -0.13
CA LYS A 328 28.03 14.00 -0.19
C LYS A 328 27.14 13.91 -1.42
N GLU A 329 27.64 13.41 -2.54
CA GLU A 329 26.86 13.25 -3.78
C GLU A 329 25.88 12.07 -3.64
N VAL A 330 26.31 10.97 -3.01
CA VAL A 330 25.43 9.84 -2.67
C VAL A 330 24.39 10.28 -1.63
N LYS A 331 24.83 10.97 -0.58
CA LYS A 331 23.93 11.50 0.45
C LYS A 331 22.85 12.44 -0.10
N LEU A 332 23.21 13.27 -1.09
CA LEU A 332 22.28 14.15 -1.78
C LEU A 332 21.17 13.33 -2.49
N GLY A 333 21.55 12.27 -3.19
CA GLY A 333 20.60 11.37 -3.85
C GLY A 333 19.65 10.68 -2.87
N LEU A 334 20.18 10.23 -1.71
CA LEU A 334 19.37 9.59 -0.66
C LEU A 334 18.35 10.55 -0.03
N ILE A 335 18.77 11.79 0.27
CA ILE A 335 17.86 12.83 0.80
C ILE A 335 16.81 13.19 -0.26
N GLU A 336 17.19 13.24 -1.53
CA GLU A 336 16.26 13.51 -2.62
C GLU A 336 15.22 12.39 -2.77
N ASN A 337 15.61 11.12 -2.67
CA ASN A 337 14.68 10.01 -2.67
C ASN A 337 13.68 10.12 -1.51
N GLN A 338 14.17 10.40 -0.29
CA GLN A 338 13.29 10.59 0.87
C GLN A 338 12.35 11.79 0.73
N LEU A 339 12.70 12.79 -0.06
CA LEU A 339 11.83 13.93 -0.35
C LEU A 339 10.75 13.59 -1.41
N GLN A 340 11.01 12.59 -2.26
CA GLN A 340 10.06 12.10 -3.27
C GLN A 340 8.98 11.20 -2.69
N ASP A 341 9.34 10.37 -1.72
CA ASP A 341 8.45 9.43 -1.02
C ASP A 341 7.55 10.18 0.00
#